data_d50c27cc09dd2e6a32b751ca99de5954
#
_entry.id   d50c27cc09dd2e6a32b751ca99de5954
#
_cell.length_a   1.000
_cell.length_b   1.000
_cell.length_c   1.000
_cell.angle_alpha   90.00
_cell.angle_beta   90.00
_cell.angle_gamma   90.00
#
_symmetry.space_group_name_H-M   'P 1'
#
loop_
_entity.id
_entity.type
_entity.pdbx_description
1 polymer ?
#
loop_
_entity_poly.entity_id
_entity_poly.type
_entity_poly.pdbx_seq_one_letter_code
_entity_poly.pdbx_strand_id
1 'polypeptide(L)'
;MLVGQSGVGKSSLIQRLLPDATIRIGALSEVADKGRHTTTTAELFHLPGGGRLIDSPGVRDFGLTHVAPDTVFSGFREFSPFLGQCRFRDCQHQSEPGCALTAAVETGDISSERFESFQQIVATLATT
;
A
#
# COMPACT_ATOMS: atom_id res chain seq x y z
N MET A 1 -1.03 -1.34 -13.77
CA MET A 1 -1.09 0.06 -13.34
C MET A 1 -0.12 0.25 -12.19
N LEU A 2 0.67 1.31 -12.22
CA LEU A 2 1.55 1.71 -11.12
C LEU A 2 0.88 2.81 -10.29
N VAL A 3 0.77 2.58 -9.01
CA VAL A 3 0.20 3.51 -8.04
C VAL A 3 1.18 3.68 -6.88
N GLY A 4 1.37 4.89 -6.41
CA GLY A 4 2.22 5.17 -5.26
C GLY A 4 2.48 6.66 -5.12
N GLN A 5 2.98 7.04 -3.96
CA GLN A 5 3.35 8.44 -3.68
C GLN A 5 4.52 8.89 -4.55
N SER A 6 4.70 10.21 -4.64
CA SER A 6 5.89 10.80 -5.25
C SER A 6 7.16 10.33 -4.51
N GLY A 7 8.20 9.98 -5.27
CA GLY A 7 9.50 9.59 -4.70
C GLY A 7 9.64 8.13 -4.26
N VAL A 8 8.62 7.28 -4.43
CA VAL A 8 8.68 5.85 -4.05
C VAL A 8 9.35 4.95 -5.09
N GLY A 9 9.83 5.51 -6.21
CA GLY A 9 10.54 4.75 -7.25
C GLY A 9 9.71 4.37 -8.47
N LYS A 10 8.49 4.86 -8.62
CA LYS A 10 7.65 4.61 -9.83
C LYS A 10 8.37 4.99 -11.12
N SER A 11 8.92 6.21 -11.19
CA SER A 11 9.63 6.70 -12.35
C SER A 11 10.86 5.87 -12.69
N SER A 12 11.60 5.42 -11.68
CA SER A 12 12.76 4.55 -11.86
C SER A 12 12.36 3.19 -12.42
N LEU A 13 11.22 2.65 -11.98
CA LEU A 13 10.68 1.39 -12.48
C LEU A 13 10.22 1.53 -13.93
N ILE A 14 9.53 2.63 -14.26
CA ILE A 14 9.08 2.93 -15.64
C ILE A 14 10.27 3.08 -16.58
N GLN A 15 11.32 3.78 -16.18
CA GLN A 15 12.56 3.91 -16.97
C GLN A 15 13.22 2.56 -17.24
N ARG A 16 13.17 1.65 -16.28
CA ARG A 16 13.73 0.31 -16.43
C ARG A 16 12.94 -0.54 -17.44
N LEU A 17 11.62 -0.39 -17.43
CA LEU A 17 10.71 -1.12 -18.33
C LEU A 17 10.64 -0.49 -19.74
N LEU A 18 10.87 0.81 -19.82
CA LEU A 18 10.72 1.64 -21.02
C LEU A 18 11.93 2.56 -21.18
N PRO A 19 13.11 2.04 -21.52
CA PRO A 19 14.34 2.85 -21.60
C PRO A 19 14.27 3.98 -22.65
N ASP A 20 13.45 3.82 -23.68
CA ASP A 20 13.29 4.82 -24.76
C ASP A 20 12.26 5.92 -24.42
N ALA A 21 11.48 5.77 -23.34
CA ALA A 21 10.48 6.75 -22.91
C ALA A 21 11.04 7.88 -22.01
N THR A 22 12.34 8.04 -21.95
CA THR A 22 13.11 8.81 -20.96
C THR A 22 12.85 10.31 -20.92
N ILE A 23 12.20 10.89 -21.92
CA ILE A 23 12.21 12.36 -22.11
C ILE A 23 11.15 13.09 -21.28
N ARG A 24 10.11 12.39 -20.79
CA ARG A 24 9.00 13.05 -20.06
C ARG A 24 8.94 12.75 -18.56
N ILE A 25 9.59 11.69 -18.10
CA ILE A 25 9.49 11.23 -16.71
C ILE A 25 10.30 12.14 -15.76
N GLY A 26 11.43 12.66 -16.20
CA GLY A 26 12.24 13.61 -15.41
C GLY A 26 11.57 14.97 -15.23
N ALA A 27 10.81 15.43 -16.21
CA ALA A 27 10.12 16.72 -16.14
C ALA A 27 8.91 16.70 -15.18
N LEU A 28 8.30 15.53 -14.93
CA LEU A 28 7.17 15.38 -14.02
C LEU A 28 7.57 15.40 -12.54
N SER A 29 8.79 14.97 -12.22
CA SER A 29 9.28 14.97 -10.84
C SER A 29 9.85 16.35 -10.42
N GLU A 30 10.41 17.12 -11.34
CA GLU A 30 10.96 18.44 -11.04
C GLU A 30 9.91 19.56 -10.95
N VAL A 31 8.78 19.40 -11.65
CA VAL A 31 7.67 20.37 -11.61
C VAL A 31 6.85 20.26 -10.31
N ALA A 32 6.93 19.12 -9.62
CA ALA A 32 6.24 18.94 -8.34
C ALA A 32 6.83 19.78 -7.19
N ASP A 33 8.04 20.31 -7.33
CA ASP A 33 8.71 21.10 -6.28
C ASP A 33 8.49 22.62 -6.39
N LYS A 34 7.83 23.09 -7.45
CA LYS A 34 7.45 24.50 -7.63
C LYS A 34 5.95 24.70 -7.75
N GLY A 35 5.28 24.53 -6.62
CA GLY A 35 4.02 25.25 -6.35
C GLY A 35 2.82 24.92 -7.26
N ARG A 36 1.88 24.15 -6.76
CA ARG A 36 0.45 24.34 -6.98
C ARG A 36 -0.23 23.86 -8.26
N HIS A 37 0.34 22.92 -9.02
CA HIS A 37 -0.45 22.14 -9.98
C HIS A 37 0.02 20.69 -9.97
N THR A 38 -0.65 19.85 -9.18
CA THR A 38 -0.52 18.40 -9.25
C THR A 38 -1.01 17.97 -10.64
N THR A 39 -0.11 17.43 -11.48
CA THR A 39 -0.49 16.85 -12.77
C THR A 39 -1.37 15.63 -12.48
N THR A 40 -2.66 15.75 -12.74
CA THR A 40 -3.67 14.73 -12.47
C THR A 40 -3.89 13.78 -13.65
N THR A 41 -2.95 13.71 -14.58
CA THR A 41 -3.11 12.96 -15.83
C THR A 41 -2.41 11.61 -15.71
N ALA A 42 -3.17 10.52 -15.78
CA ALA A 42 -2.62 9.19 -15.96
C ALA A 42 -2.06 9.02 -17.39
N GLU A 43 -0.92 8.37 -17.55
CA GLU A 43 -0.28 8.12 -18.81
C GLU A 43 -0.24 6.62 -19.12
N LEU A 44 -0.60 6.26 -20.37
CA LEU A 44 -0.58 4.89 -20.86
C LEU A 44 0.68 4.66 -21.71
N PHE A 45 1.45 3.65 -21.33
CA PHE A 45 2.63 3.21 -22.09
C PHE A 45 2.40 1.81 -22.69
N HIS A 46 2.93 1.58 -23.88
CA HIS A 46 2.99 0.26 -24.49
C HIS A 46 4.37 -0.37 -24.25
N LEU A 47 4.37 -1.58 -23.69
CA LEU A 47 5.61 -2.30 -23.40
C LEU A 47 6.16 -2.97 -24.68
N PRO A 48 7.51 -2.99 -24.89
CA PRO A 48 8.13 -3.59 -26.06
C PRO A 48 7.80 -5.07 -26.26
N GLY A 49 7.62 -5.82 -25.16
CA GLY A 49 7.26 -7.24 -25.18
C GLY A 49 5.75 -7.53 -25.28
N GLY A 50 4.95 -6.50 -25.52
CA GLY A 50 3.48 -6.58 -25.44
C GLY A 50 2.97 -6.28 -24.02
N GLY A 51 1.77 -5.76 -23.95
CA GLY A 51 1.17 -5.29 -22.70
C GLY A 51 1.14 -3.77 -22.59
N ARG A 52 0.44 -3.29 -21.59
CA ARG A 52 0.22 -1.87 -21.34
C ARG A 52 0.48 -1.52 -19.89
N LEU A 53 1.14 -0.41 -19.67
CA LEU A 53 1.44 0.13 -18.35
C LEU A 53 0.75 1.48 -18.20
N ILE A 54 0.00 1.65 -17.12
CA ILE A 54 -0.59 2.93 -16.76
C ILE A 54 0.20 3.51 -15.58
N ASP A 55 0.76 4.71 -15.77
CA ASP A 55 1.33 5.51 -14.68
C ASP A 55 0.24 6.43 -14.16
N SER A 56 -0.14 6.22 -12.91
CA SER A 56 -1.08 7.09 -12.21
C SER A 56 -0.30 8.17 -11.46
N PRO A 57 -0.74 9.46 -11.51
CA PRO A 57 -0.13 10.51 -10.71
C PRO A 57 -0.18 10.14 -9.22
N GLY A 58 0.80 10.60 -8.45
CA GLY A 58 0.99 10.22 -7.05
C GLY A 58 -0.29 10.39 -6.24
N VAL A 59 -0.84 9.27 -5.81
CA VAL A 59 -1.95 9.24 -4.86
C VAL A 59 -1.35 9.46 -3.48
N ARG A 60 -1.60 10.62 -2.88
CA ARG A 60 -1.06 10.96 -1.55
C ARG A 60 -1.92 10.40 -0.43
N ASP A 61 -3.24 10.42 -0.62
CA ASP A 61 -4.20 9.99 0.38
C ASP A 61 -5.21 9.03 -0.26
N PHE A 62 -5.10 7.77 0.09
CA PHE A 62 -6.12 6.78 -0.20
C PHE A 62 -6.86 6.50 1.10
N GLY A 63 -7.97 7.22 1.32
CA GLY A 63 -8.78 7.06 2.52
C GLY A 63 -9.48 5.69 2.55
N LEU A 64 -9.26 4.95 3.63
CA LEU A 64 -9.92 3.66 3.90
C LEU A 64 -11.10 3.81 4.86
N THR A 65 -11.59 5.03 5.09
CA THR A 65 -12.64 5.34 6.08
C THR A 65 -13.95 4.57 5.90
N HIS A 66 -14.18 4.08 4.68
CA HIS A 66 -15.36 3.26 4.33
C HIS A 66 -15.12 1.75 4.50
N VAL A 67 -13.92 1.35 4.91
CA VAL A 67 -13.53 -0.05 5.04
C VAL A 67 -13.67 -0.48 6.50
N ALA A 68 -14.42 -1.56 6.74
CA ALA A 68 -14.52 -2.13 8.07
C ALA A 68 -13.18 -2.78 8.51
N PRO A 69 -12.82 -2.75 9.81
CA PRO A 69 -11.60 -3.38 10.33
C PRO A 69 -11.47 -4.86 9.93
N ASP A 70 -12.55 -5.62 9.93
CA ASP A 70 -12.57 -7.03 9.51
C ASP A 70 -12.19 -7.21 8.04
N THR A 71 -12.54 -6.22 7.19
CA THR A 71 -12.15 -6.23 5.78
C THR A 71 -10.65 -5.95 5.64
N VAL A 72 -10.08 -5.08 6.47
CA VAL A 72 -8.63 -4.85 6.51
C VAL A 72 -7.91 -6.13 6.92
N PHE A 73 -8.40 -6.81 7.96
CA PHE A 73 -7.85 -8.09 8.40
C PHE A 73 -7.79 -9.10 7.24
N SER A 74 -8.89 -9.26 6.51
CA SER A 74 -8.97 -10.19 5.37
C SER A 74 -8.05 -9.84 4.20
N GLY A 75 -7.60 -8.60 4.12
CA GLY A 75 -6.60 -8.12 3.14
C GLY A 75 -5.19 -8.65 3.41
N PHE A 76 -4.91 -9.06 4.65
CA PHE A 76 -3.65 -9.68 5.05
C PHE A 76 -3.78 -11.19 4.96
N ARG A 77 -3.46 -11.77 3.80
CA ARG A 77 -3.66 -13.21 3.51
C ARG A 77 -3.00 -14.13 4.53
N GLU A 78 -1.83 -13.73 5.02
CA GLU A 78 -1.07 -14.45 6.04
C GLU A 78 -1.79 -14.54 7.39
N PHE A 79 -2.81 -13.73 7.63
CA PHE A 79 -3.60 -13.76 8.86
C PHE A 79 -4.73 -14.81 8.82
N SER A 80 -5.09 -15.28 7.64
CA SER A 80 -6.21 -16.22 7.45
C SER A 80 -6.17 -17.46 8.34
N PRO A 81 -5.00 -18.12 8.58
CA PRO A 81 -4.93 -19.29 9.44
C PRO A 81 -5.27 -18.99 10.90
N PHE A 82 -5.17 -17.74 11.32
CA PHE A 82 -5.35 -17.30 12.71
C PHE A 82 -6.75 -16.72 12.97
N LEU A 83 -7.60 -16.66 11.96
CA LEU A 83 -8.96 -16.15 12.07
C LEU A 83 -9.75 -16.95 13.11
N GLY A 84 -10.33 -16.24 14.10
CA GLY A 84 -11.14 -16.84 15.14
C GLY A 84 -10.35 -17.64 16.20
N GLN A 85 -9.02 -17.61 16.19
CA GLN A 85 -8.17 -18.32 17.14
C GLN A 85 -7.77 -17.48 18.37
N CYS A 86 -8.14 -16.19 18.41
CA CYS A 86 -7.92 -15.36 19.58
C CYS A 86 -8.75 -15.84 20.77
N ARG A 87 -8.22 -15.63 21.96
CA ARG A 87 -8.93 -15.96 23.22
C ARG A 87 -10.28 -15.24 23.35
N PHE A 88 -10.36 -14.00 22.85
CA PHE A 88 -11.56 -13.18 22.89
C PHE A 88 -12.14 -13.02 21.49
N ARG A 89 -13.46 -13.11 21.37
CA ARG A 89 -14.16 -12.99 20.09
C ARG A 89 -14.13 -11.58 19.50
N ASP A 90 -14.02 -10.58 20.35
CA ASP A 90 -13.96 -9.14 20.03
C ASP A 90 -12.52 -8.61 20.01
N CYS A 91 -11.54 -9.49 19.87
CA CYS A 91 -10.13 -9.12 19.78
C CYS A 91 -9.89 -8.18 18.61
N GLN A 92 -9.37 -6.99 18.89
CA GLN A 92 -9.00 -5.99 17.88
C GLN A 92 -7.54 -6.12 17.43
N HIS A 93 -6.83 -7.10 17.96
CA HIS A 93 -5.42 -7.41 17.62
C HIS A 93 -4.46 -6.25 17.90
N GLN A 94 -4.74 -5.46 18.93
CA GLN A 94 -3.88 -4.34 19.33
C GLN A 94 -2.89 -4.77 20.42
N SER A 95 -3.40 -5.19 21.55
CA SER A 95 -2.58 -5.58 22.72
C SER A 95 -3.29 -6.57 23.64
N GLU A 96 -4.35 -7.20 23.16
CA GLU A 96 -5.15 -8.11 23.99
C GLU A 96 -4.38 -9.38 24.35
N PRO A 97 -4.43 -9.82 25.59
CA PRO A 97 -3.80 -11.05 26.02
C PRO A 97 -4.46 -12.26 25.34
N GLY A 98 -3.64 -13.15 24.78
CA GLY A 98 -4.13 -14.31 24.04
C GLY A 98 -4.58 -13.99 22.61
N CYS A 99 -4.06 -12.92 22.03
CA CYS A 99 -4.20 -12.62 20.62
C CYS A 99 -3.40 -13.63 19.78
N ALA A 100 -4.07 -14.29 18.83
CA ALA A 100 -3.44 -15.28 17.97
C ALA A 100 -2.42 -14.65 17.01
N LEU A 101 -2.64 -13.41 16.56
CA LEU A 101 -1.69 -12.69 15.69
C LEU A 101 -0.41 -12.32 16.44
N THR A 102 -0.52 -11.88 17.69
CA THR A 102 0.66 -11.59 18.53
C THR A 102 1.49 -12.86 18.73
N ALA A 103 0.84 -13.98 19.05
CA ALA A 103 1.52 -15.25 19.17
C ALA A 103 2.19 -15.70 17.86
N ALA A 104 1.53 -15.48 16.71
CA ALA A 104 2.08 -15.78 15.40
C ALA A 104 3.30 -14.90 15.03
N VAL A 105 3.36 -13.67 15.52
CA VAL A 105 4.54 -12.80 15.39
C VAL A 105 5.69 -13.33 16.24
N GLU A 106 5.41 -13.75 17.47
CA GLU A 106 6.42 -14.32 18.37
C GLU A 106 7.03 -15.63 17.83
N THR A 107 6.22 -16.45 17.15
CA THR A 107 6.69 -17.68 16.50
C THR A 107 7.35 -17.47 15.13
N GLY A 108 7.22 -16.27 14.55
CA GLY A 108 7.75 -15.92 13.23
C GLY A 108 6.87 -16.33 12.05
N ASP A 109 5.64 -16.79 12.29
CA ASP A 109 4.67 -17.12 11.24
C ASP A 109 4.14 -15.87 10.54
N ILE A 110 4.14 -14.75 11.26
CA ILE A 110 3.83 -13.41 10.73
C ILE A 110 5.02 -12.50 11.03
N SER A 111 5.45 -11.71 10.03
CA SER A 111 6.50 -10.73 10.29
C SER A 111 5.98 -9.56 11.13
N SER A 112 6.81 -9.04 12.03
CA SER A 112 6.48 -7.87 12.85
C SER A 112 6.09 -6.66 12.00
N GLU A 113 6.80 -6.41 10.90
CA GLU A 113 6.53 -5.30 9.97
C GLU A 113 5.11 -5.38 9.36
N ARG A 114 4.66 -6.60 9.01
CA ARG A 114 3.31 -6.81 8.47
C ARG A 114 2.24 -6.59 9.53
N PHE A 115 2.50 -7.05 10.74
CA PHE A 115 1.59 -6.85 11.87
C PHE A 115 1.50 -5.38 12.27
N GLU A 116 2.62 -4.67 12.34
CA GLU A 116 2.64 -3.22 12.57
C GLU A 116 1.89 -2.44 11.49
N SER A 117 2.08 -2.81 10.21
CA SER A 117 1.34 -2.20 9.10
C SER A 117 -0.17 -2.36 9.25
N PHE A 118 -0.63 -3.53 9.65
CA PHE A 118 -2.04 -3.79 9.94
C PHE A 118 -2.54 -2.90 11.09
N GLN A 119 -1.82 -2.86 12.21
CA GLN A 119 -2.19 -2.05 13.37
C GLN A 119 -2.27 -0.55 13.03
N GLN A 120 -1.33 -0.04 12.24
CA GLN A 120 -1.33 1.36 11.78
C GLN A 120 -2.57 1.67 10.91
N ILE A 121 -2.92 0.77 9.99
CA ILE A 121 -4.12 0.95 9.16
C ILE A 121 -5.37 0.99 10.03
N VAL A 122 -5.54 0.03 10.92
CA VAL A 122 -6.71 -0.04 11.83
C VAL A 122 -6.79 1.20 12.74
N ALA A 123 -5.67 1.64 13.29
CA ALA A 123 -5.61 2.86 14.10
C ALA A 123 -6.07 4.11 13.32
N THR A 124 -5.68 4.21 12.04
CA THR A 124 -6.12 5.30 11.16
C THR A 124 -7.64 5.30 10.95
N LEU A 125 -8.25 4.12 10.85
CA LEU A 125 -9.71 3.98 10.71
C LEU A 125 -10.47 4.40 11.97
N ALA A 126 -9.90 4.12 13.15
CA ALA A 126 -10.51 4.46 14.43
C ALA A 126 -10.49 5.97 14.74
N THR A 127 -9.62 6.74 14.06
CA THR A 127 -9.41 8.18 14.33
C THR A 127 -10.31 9.07 13.47
N THR A 128 -11.05 8.51 12.55
CA THR A 128 -11.96 9.23 11.64
C THR A 128 -13.42 9.00 12.00
#